data_e673394b3f008220e696d4ac8405111f
#
_entry.id   e673394b3f008220e696d4ac8405111f
#
_cell.length_a   1.000
_cell.length_b   1.000
_cell.length_c   1.000
_cell.angle_alpha   90.00
_cell.angle_beta   90.00
_cell.angle_gamma   90.00
#
_symmetry.space_group_name_H-M   'P 1'
#
loop_
_entity.id
_entity.type
_entity.pdbx_description
1 polymer ?
#
loop_
_entity_poly.entity_id
_entity_poly.type
_entity_poly.pdbx_seq_one_letter_code
_entity_poly.pdbx_strand_id
1 'polypeptide(L)'
;MSIKGVPTDAARPMADLIVAGEHTVASRGLARQQVADLTLFAFAAGESVSEERYPADTVYVCLEGTLAVTRGGEQALVPAGSCLRVREGVGHAVSGVGGSAVKFLQVNA
;
A
#
# COMPACT_ATOMS: atom_id res chain seq x y z
N MET A 1 14.85 10.55 -13.33
CA MET A 1 13.76 9.91 -12.57
C MET A 1 12.54 10.83 -12.60
N SER A 2 11.37 10.28 -12.82
CA SER A 2 10.13 11.07 -12.76
C SER A 2 9.08 10.37 -11.92
N ILE A 3 8.29 11.18 -11.24
CA ILE A 3 7.12 10.74 -10.47
C ILE A 3 5.89 11.22 -11.24
N LYS A 4 4.93 10.32 -11.43
CA LYS A 4 3.71 10.60 -12.20
C LYS A 4 2.49 10.60 -11.28
N GLY A 5 1.47 11.35 -11.67
CA GLY A 5 0.16 11.29 -11.05
C GLY A 5 0.02 12.00 -9.71
N VAL A 6 1.06 12.72 -9.26
CA VAL A 6 0.99 13.55 -8.07
C VAL A 6 0.80 15.00 -8.52
N PRO A 7 -0.19 15.73 -7.96
CA PRO A 7 -0.47 17.10 -8.43
C PRO A 7 0.68 18.06 -8.14
N THR A 8 0.88 19.03 -9.04
CA THR A 8 1.92 20.05 -8.93
C THR A 8 1.34 21.46 -8.71
N ASP A 9 0.04 21.63 -8.94
CA ASP A 9 -0.65 22.92 -8.85
C ASP A 9 -1.11 23.25 -7.41
N ALA A 10 -1.53 22.24 -6.67
CA ALA A 10 -2.00 22.38 -5.29
C ALA A 10 -1.93 21.05 -4.58
N ALA A 11 -1.80 21.09 -3.25
CA ALA A 11 -1.84 19.86 -2.45
C ALA A 11 -3.25 19.26 -2.43
N ARG A 12 -3.32 17.94 -2.48
CA ARG A 12 -4.57 17.17 -2.38
C ARG A 12 -4.34 15.95 -1.49
N PRO A 13 -5.38 15.43 -0.83
CA PRO A 13 -5.23 14.19 -0.10
C PRO A 13 -4.76 13.07 -1.04
N MET A 14 -3.72 12.36 -0.67
CA MET A 14 -3.19 11.30 -1.51
C MET A 14 -4.21 10.17 -1.74
N ALA A 15 -5.12 9.96 -0.79
CA ALA A 15 -6.19 8.98 -0.91
C ALA A 15 -7.14 9.28 -2.08
N ASP A 16 -7.23 10.54 -2.52
CA ASP A 16 -8.09 10.92 -3.65
C ASP A 16 -7.47 10.57 -5.01
N LEU A 17 -6.19 10.15 -5.04
CA LEU A 17 -5.50 9.82 -6.27
C LEU A 17 -5.84 8.41 -6.79
N ILE A 18 -6.59 7.63 -6.03
CA ILE A 18 -6.93 6.26 -6.41
C ILE A 18 -8.29 5.88 -5.85
N VAL A 19 -9.02 5.10 -6.64
CA VAL A 19 -10.34 4.56 -6.25
C VAL A 19 -10.39 3.09 -6.64
N ALA A 20 -10.86 2.24 -5.72
CA ALA A 20 -11.15 0.85 -6.03
C ALA A 20 -12.60 0.74 -6.52
N GLY A 21 -12.81 0.02 -7.62
CA GLY A 21 -14.15 -0.44 -7.98
C GLY A 21 -14.62 -1.53 -7.01
N GLU A 22 -15.90 -1.82 -7.03
CA GLU A 22 -16.49 -2.88 -6.20
C GLU A 22 -15.77 -4.21 -6.46
N HIS A 23 -15.41 -4.94 -5.40
CA HIS A 23 -14.71 -6.22 -5.45
C HIS A 23 -13.38 -6.19 -6.22
N THR A 24 -12.69 -5.06 -6.20
CA THR A 24 -11.41 -4.93 -6.92
C THR A 24 -10.27 -4.51 -6.02
N VAL A 25 -9.06 -4.79 -6.48
CA VAL A 25 -7.81 -4.20 -6.00
C VAL A 25 -7.34 -3.26 -7.10
N ALA A 26 -7.27 -1.97 -6.82
CA ALA A 26 -6.71 -1.00 -7.74
C ALA A 26 -5.28 -0.69 -7.34
N SER A 27 -4.41 -0.50 -8.32
CA SER A 27 -3.04 -0.06 -8.08
C SER A 27 -2.67 1.03 -9.07
N ARG A 28 -1.79 1.92 -8.65
CA ARG A 28 -1.32 3.02 -9.48
C ARG A 28 0.16 3.25 -9.21
N GLY A 29 1.01 2.94 -10.17
CA GLY A 29 2.43 3.22 -10.08
C GLY A 29 2.68 4.71 -10.19
N LEU A 30 3.43 5.27 -9.24
CA LEU A 30 3.84 6.67 -9.24
C LEU A 30 5.27 6.81 -9.74
N ALA A 31 6.11 5.84 -9.46
CA ALA A 31 7.47 5.78 -9.95
C ALA A 31 7.94 4.33 -9.98
N ARG A 32 8.70 3.96 -11.01
CA ARG A 32 9.33 2.65 -11.12
C ARG A 32 10.77 2.86 -11.53
N GLN A 33 11.67 2.60 -10.60
CA GLN A 33 13.10 2.77 -10.78
C GLN A 33 13.82 1.52 -10.31
N GLN A 34 15.06 1.34 -10.74
CA GLN A 34 15.87 0.20 -10.27
C GLN A 34 16.08 0.22 -8.76
N VAL A 35 16.06 1.39 -8.15
CA VAL A 35 16.34 1.57 -6.73
C VAL A 35 15.08 1.76 -5.89
N ALA A 36 13.94 2.13 -6.50
CA ALA A 36 12.71 2.36 -5.74
C ALA A 36 11.48 2.27 -6.62
N ASP A 37 10.44 1.64 -6.09
CA ASP A 37 9.10 1.64 -6.67
C ASP A 37 8.14 2.29 -5.69
N LEU A 38 7.28 3.17 -6.17
CA LEU A 38 6.19 3.77 -5.42
C LEU A 38 4.87 3.35 -6.07
N THR A 39 4.00 2.73 -5.31
CA THR A 39 2.72 2.23 -5.82
C THR A 39 1.59 2.58 -4.84
N LEU A 40 0.54 3.18 -5.36
CA LEU A 40 -0.70 3.37 -4.60
C LEU A 40 -1.59 2.15 -4.78
N PHE A 41 -2.21 1.71 -3.68
CA PHE A 41 -3.19 0.63 -3.69
C PHE A 41 -4.49 1.09 -3.07
N ALA A 42 -5.58 0.60 -3.63
CA ALA A 42 -6.90 0.70 -3.04
C ALA A 42 -7.56 -0.67 -3.10
N PHE A 43 -7.88 -1.22 -1.93
CA PHE A 43 -8.57 -2.50 -1.80
C PHE A 43 -10.03 -2.24 -1.46
N ALA A 44 -10.94 -2.80 -2.25
CA ALA A 44 -12.34 -2.85 -1.88
C ALA A 44 -12.52 -3.76 -0.64
N ALA A 45 -13.63 -3.63 0.05
CA ALA A 45 -13.93 -4.50 1.18
C ALA A 45 -13.83 -5.98 0.78
N GLY A 46 -13.19 -6.77 1.62
CA GLY A 46 -13.01 -8.21 1.41
C GLY A 46 -11.82 -8.59 0.52
N GLU A 47 -11.15 -7.62 -0.09
CA GLU A 47 -10.00 -7.90 -0.96
C GLU A 47 -8.70 -7.93 -0.16
N SER A 48 -7.74 -8.70 -0.68
CA SER A 48 -6.42 -8.84 -0.05
C SER A 48 -5.39 -9.25 -1.09
N VAL A 49 -4.13 -9.10 -0.73
CA VAL A 49 -3.02 -9.67 -1.50
C VAL A 49 -2.37 -10.75 -0.63
N SER A 50 -2.25 -11.97 -1.20
CA SER A 50 -1.64 -13.10 -0.54
C SER A 50 -0.15 -12.86 -0.27
N GLU A 51 0.48 -13.78 0.43
CA GLU A 51 1.87 -13.63 0.88
C GLU A 51 2.81 -13.33 -0.29
N GLU A 52 3.58 -12.28 -0.12
CA GLU A 52 4.62 -11.82 -1.03
C GLU A 52 5.95 -11.73 -0.30
N ARG A 53 7.04 -11.90 -1.06
CA ARG A 53 8.40 -11.64 -0.60
C ARG A 53 9.03 -10.69 -1.59
N TYR A 54 9.64 -9.63 -1.10
CA TYR A 54 10.30 -8.67 -1.99
C TYR A 54 11.82 -8.69 -1.75
N PRO A 55 12.62 -8.54 -2.83
CA PRO A 55 14.08 -8.42 -2.70
C PRO A 55 14.52 -7.01 -2.30
N ALA A 56 13.68 -6.32 -1.57
CA ALA A 56 13.90 -4.96 -1.11
C ALA A 56 13.07 -4.73 0.15
N ASP A 57 13.41 -3.73 0.93
CA ASP A 57 12.55 -3.30 2.04
C ASP A 57 11.25 -2.74 1.49
N THR A 58 10.18 -2.93 2.24
CA THR A 58 8.86 -2.38 1.89
C THR A 58 8.38 -1.49 3.02
N VAL A 59 7.98 -0.26 2.68
CA VAL A 59 7.30 0.63 3.62
C VAL A 59 5.86 0.75 3.18
N TYR A 60 4.94 0.48 4.10
CA TYR A 60 3.52 0.72 3.93
C TYR A 60 3.12 1.98 4.66
N VAL A 61 2.49 2.91 3.96
CA VAL A 61 1.92 4.12 4.56
C VAL A 61 0.42 4.06 4.34
N CYS A 62 -0.35 3.89 5.40
CA CYS A 62 -1.80 3.84 5.28
C CYS A 62 -2.37 5.24 5.09
N LEU A 63 -3.28 5.40 4.14
CA LEU A 63 -3.88 6.68 3.76
C LEU A 63 -5.33 6.79 4.18
N GLU A 64 -6.05 5.67 4.17
CA GLU A 64 -7.48 5.61 4.49
C GLU A 64 -7.81 4.22 5.00
N GLY A 65 -8.58 4.15 6.08
CA GLY A 65 -8.88 2.89 6.75
C GLY A 65 -7.72 2.43 7.64
N THR A 66 -7.60 1.13 7.84
CA THR A 66 -6.50 0.52 8.59
C THR A 66 -6.00 -0.68 7.83
N LEU A 67 -4.70 -0.68 7.51
CA LEU A 67 -4.05 -1.80 6.84
C LEU A 67 -3.63 -2.83 7.88
N ALA A 68 -3.85 -4.10 7.57
CA ALA A 68 -3.35 -5.23 8.35
C ALA A 68 -2.22 -5.88 7.56
N VAL A 69 -1.04 -5.96 8.16
CA VAL A 69 0.12 -6.63 7.61
C VAL A 69 0.37 -7.89 8.43
N THR A 70 0.21 -9.05 7.80
CA THR A 70 0.37 -10.34 8.46
C THR A 70 1.70 -10.96 8.07
N ARG A 71 2.53 -11.26 9.06
CA ARG A 71 3.82 -11.91 8.89
C ARG A 71 4.05 -12.89 10.02
N GLY A 72 4.42 -14.12 9.66
CA GLY A 72 4.66 -15.17 10.65
C GLY A 72 3.46 -15.45 11.54
N GLY A 73 2.25 -15.32 11.03
CA GLY A 73 1.02 -15.53 11.81
C GLY A 73 0.62 -14.36 12.70
N GLU A 74 1.42 -13.31 12.78
CA GLU A 74 1.11 -12.12 13.58
C GLU A 74 0.66 -10.99 12.68
N GLN A 75 -0.36 -10.27 13.14
CA GLN A 75 -0.93 -9.14 12.41
C GLN A 75 -0.52 -7.83 13.05
N ALA A 76 0.14 -6.98 12.26
CA ALA A 76 0.43 -5.60 12.65
C ALA A 76 -0.60 -4.68 12.00
N LEU A 77 -1.16 -3.77 12.78
CA LEU A 77 -2.16 -2.81 12.29
C LEU A 77 -1.50 -1.48 11.98
N VAL A 78 -1.81 -0.96 10.79
CA VAL A 78 -1.27 0.31 10.31
C VAL A 78 -2.45 1.23 10.02
N PRO A 79 -2.87 2.06 10.98
CA PRO A 79 -3.98 2.98 10.76
C PRO A 79 -3.58 4.15 9.86
N ALA A 80 -4.56 4.84 9.32
CA ALA A 80 -4.34 6.01 8.46
C ALA A 80 -3.37 7.01 9.09
N GLY A 81 -2.38 7.44 8.31
CA GLY A 81 -1.31 8.33 8.77
C GLY A 81 -0.11 7.62 9.41
N SER A 82 -0.18 6.30 9.58
CA SER A 82 0.92 5.51 10.14
C SER A 82 1.65 4.74 9.06
N CYS A 83 2.84 4.26 9.38
CA CYS A 83 3.65 3.47 8.45
C CYS A 83 4.30 2.30 9.17
N LEU A 84 4.67 1.30 8.38
CA LEU A 84 5.37 0.11 8.84
C LEU A 84 6.37 -0.33 7.77
N ARG A 85 7.57 -0.71 8.20
CA ARG A 85 8.56 -1.30 7.30
C ARG A 85 8.59 -2.82 7.47
N VAL A 86 8.57 -3.53 6.35
CA VAL A 86 8.83 -4.97 6.29
C VAL A 86 10.19 -5.13 5.61
N ARG A 87 11.10 -5.84 6.25
CA ARG A 87 12.46 -6.03 5.73
C ARG A 87 12.46 -6.93 4.50
N GLU A 88 13.46 -6.73 3.65
CA GLU A 88 13.64 -7.55 2.46
C GLU A 88 13.60 -9.05 2.81
N GLY A 89 13.01 -9.85 1.96
CA GLY A 89 12.94 -11.29 2.11
C GLY A 89 11.91 -11.82 3.10
N VAL A 90 11.27 -10.95 3.87
CA VAL A 90 10.25 -11.38 4.84
C VAL A 90 8.90 -11.56 4.13
N GLY A 91 8.38 -12.78 4.15
CA GLY A 91 7.05 -13.07 3.60
C GLY A 91 5.95 -12.42 4.41
N HIS A 92 5.02 -11.76 3.75
CA HIS A 92 3.90 -11.10 4.42
C HIS A 92 2.72 -10.92 3.47
N ALA A 93 1.54 -10.77 4.04
CA ALA A 93 0.30 -10.53 3.33
C ALA A 93 -0.35 -9.26 3.84
N VAL A 94 -1.11 -8.58 3.00
CA VAL A 94 -1.78 -7.32 3.36
C VAL A 94 -3.27 -7.38 3.04
N SER A 95 -4.05 -6.73 3.89
CA SER A 95 -5.51 -6.64 3.73
C SER A 95 -6.02 -5.43 4.51
N GLY A 96 -7.26 -5.03 4.28
CA GLY A 96 -7.94 -4.13 5.21
C GLY A 96 -8.28 -4.89 6.49
N VAL A 97 -8.10 -4.25 7.65
CA VAL A 97 -8.42 -4.88 8.93
C VAL A 97 -9.88 -5.31 8.95
N GLY A 98 -10.14 -6.54 9.41
CA GLY A 98 -11.51 -7.08 9.47
C GLY A 98 -12.20 -7.17 8.12
N GLY A 99 -11.46 -7.17 7.01
CA GLY A 99 -12.03 -7.22 5.65
C GLY A 99 -12.57 -5.88 5.16
N SER A 100 -12.26 -4.76 5.82
CA SER A 100 -12.71 -3.45 5.36
C SER A 100 -11.88 -2.93 4.20
N ALA A 101 -12.41 -1.94 3.48
CA ALA A 101 -11.69 -1.25 2.43
C ALA A 101 -10.50 -0.47 3.01
N VAL A 102 -9.42 -0.36 2.25
CA VAL A 102 -8.21 0.34 2.68
C VAL A 102 -7.50 0.97 1.48
N LYS A 103 -6.84 2.09 1.71
CA LYS A 103 -5.93 2.70 0.73
C LYS A 103 -4.57 2.93 1.37
N PHE A 104 -3.52 2.61 0.63
CA PHE A 104 -2.17 2.75 1.14
C PHE A 104 -1.15 3.01 0.03
N LEU A 105 -0.01 3.56 0.42
CA LEU A 105 1.16 3.72 -0.42
C LEU A 105 2.16 2.61 -0.06
N GLN A 106 2.67 1.94 -1.07
CA GLN A 106 3.74 0.94 -0.91
C GLN A 106 5.01 1.49 -1.54
N VAL A 107 6.08 1.50 -0.78
CA VAL A 107 7.41 1.89 -1.24
C VAL A 107 8.32 0.68 -1.10
N ASN A 108 8.90 0.23 -2.22
CA ASN A 108 9.90 -0.82 -2.23
C ASN A 108 11.26 -0.20 -2.56
N ALA A 109 12.20 -0.33 -1.66
CA ALA A 109 13.50 0.29 -1.86
C ALA A 109 14.65 -0.48 -1.19
#